data_98423ae8d0bc540ae06ce50aca5098e1
#
_entry.id   98423ae8d0bc540ae06ce50aca5098e1
#
_cell.length_a   1.000
_cell.length_b   1.000
_cell.length_c   1.000
_cell.angle_alpha   90.00
_cell.angle_beta   90.00
_cell.angle_gamma   90.00
#
_symmetry.space_group_name_H-M   'P 1'
#
loop_
_entity.id
_entity.type
_entity.pdbx_description
1 polymer ?
#
loop_
_entity_poly.entity_id
_entity_poly.type
_entity_poly.pdbx_seq_one_letter_code
_entity_poly.pdbx_strand_id
1 'polypeptide(L)'
;MAMCFSLAALGGSGIRINAPICVAKTFPDYFERFVAVTRAVPVIAIDGPSASGKGTVAMLVAQELGFNYLDSGALYRVLALAAQRHGVALNDEVGLAKLAGFMAVRFEGADIWLEGEKVGDEVRGEQCAAGASQVAALPAVRMALLARQRTFRRAPGLVTDGRDMGSVVFPDAALKVFLTASPEVRAERRYKQLMEKGMSANIATLLQEIRARDERDSRRSVAPLQQATDASLLDTTELDIDQAVQAVLTSYRTLK
;
A
#
# COMPACT_ATOMS: atom_id res chain seq x y z
N MET A 1 -35.86 -18.88 -1.19
CA MET A 1 -35.94 -17.54 -0.56
C MET A 1 -34.72 -17.19 0.31
N ALA A 2 -34.34 -17.97 1.34
CA ALA A 2 -33.19 -17.64 2.21
C ALA A 2 -31.86 -17.39 1.43
N MET A 3 -31.55 -18.18 0.44
CA MET A 3 -30.38 -17.97 -0.44
C MET A 3 -30.46 -16.65 -1.23
N CYS A 4 -31.64 -16.28 -1.72
CA CYS A 4 -31.81 -15.01 -2.44
C CYS A 4 -31.67 -13.79 -1.51
N PHE A 5 -32.16 -13.88 -0.28
CA PHE A 5 -32.02 -12.81 0.71
C PHE A 5 -30.57 -12.63 1.17
N SER A 6 -29.77 -13.72 1.24
CA SER A 6 -28.36 -13.58 1.58
C SER A 6 -27.58 -12.79 0.54
N LEU A 7 -27.94 -12.87 -0.77
CA LEU A 7 -27.32 -12.08 -1.83
C LEU A 7 -27.61 -10.58 -1.68
N ALA A 8 -28.76 -10.20 -1.14
CA ALA A 8 -29.09 -8.80 -0.91
C ALA A 8 -28.19 -8.14 0.17
N ALA A 9 -27.59 -8.95 1.09
CA ALA A 9 -26.63 -8.47 2.07
C ALA A 9 -25.34 -7.94 1.43
N LEU A 10 -24.99 -8.34 0.20
CA LEU A 10 -23.85 -7.84 -0.56
C LEU A 10 -23.99 -6.36 -0.95
N GLY A 11 -25.21 -5.82 -0.93
CA GLY A 11 -25.49 -4.41 -1.18
C GLY A 11 -25.21 -3.46 -0.01
N GLY A 12 -24.60 -3.93 1.09
CA GLY A 12 -24.22 -3.12 2.24
C GLY A 12 -25.30 -2.95 3.31
N SER A 13 -26.52 -3.45 3.11
CA SER A 13 -27.57 -3.49 4.12
C SER A 13 -27.53 -4.82 4.86
N GLY A 14 -27.26 -4.79 6.18
CA GLY A 14 -27.27 -6.01 6.98
C GLY A 14 -28.62 -6.73 6.92
N ILE A 15 -28.62 -8.02 6.63
CA ILE A 15 -29.83 -8.85 6.61
C ILE A 15 -29.69 -9.94 7.65
N ARG A 16 -30.74 -10.09 8.48
CA ARG A 16 -30.83 -11.16 9.46
C ARG A 16 -31.65 -12.31 8.90
N ILE A 17 -31.07 -13.50 8.88
CA ILE A 17 -31.75 -14.75 8.50
C ILE A 17 -31.96 -15.57 9.78
N ASN A 18 -33.22 -15.70 10.23
CA ASN A 18 -33.55 -16.34 11.51
C ASN A 18 -33.44 -17.86 11.47
N ALA A 19 -33.58 -18.48 10.31
CA ALA A 19 -33.52 -19.95 10.16
C ALA A 19 -32.62 -20.34 8.99
N PRO A 20 -31.27 -20.21 9.12
CA PRO A 20 -30.34 -20.52 8.02
C PRO A 20 -30.38 -21.99 7.59
N ILE A 21 -30.73 -22.90 8.51
CA ILE A 21 -30.81 -24.34 8.24
C ILE A 21 -31.91 -24.72 7.21
N CYS A 22 -32.82 -23.80 6.89
CA CYS A 22 -33.89 -24.04 5.91
C CYS A 22 -33.38 -24.38 4.50
N VAL A 23 -32.11 -24.11 4.18
CA VAL A 23 -31.46 -24.47 2.91
C VAL A 23 -30.76 -25.81 2.93
N ALA A 24 -30.64 -26.45 4.10
CA ALA A 24 -29.86 -27.67 4.30
C ALA A 24 -30.30 -28.85 3.43
N LYS A 25 -31.59 -28.88 3.05
CA LYS A 25 -32.11 -29.94 2.15
C LYS A 25 -31.57 -29.83 0.72
N THR A 26 -31.32 -28.58 0.25
CA THR A 26 -30.93 -28.32 -1.14
C THR A 26 -29.42 -28.02 -1.25
N PHE A 27 -28.87 -27.33 -0.25
CA PHE A 27 -27.47 -26.98 -0.20
C PHE A 27 -27.03 -26.91 1.28
N PRO A 28 -26.61 -28.02 1.88
CA PRO A 28 -26.40 -28.14 3.34
C PRO A 28 -25.40 -27.12 3.92
N ASP A 29 -24.30 -26.86 3.20
CA ASP A 29 -23.21 -25.98 3.58
C ASP A 29 -23.29 -24.58 2.94
N TYR A 30 -24.47 -24.19 2.41
CA TYR A 30 -24.64 -22.92 1.69
C TYR A 30 -24.14 -21.71 2.49
N PHE A 31 -24.55 -21.53 3.74
CA PHE A 31 -24.18 -20.36 4.51
C PHE A 31 -22.72 -20.37 4.92
N GLU A 32 -22.11 -21.51 5.15
CA GLU A 32 -20.67 -21.63 5.39
C GLU A 32 -19.87 -21.17 4.15
N ARG A 33 -20.25 -21.68 2.98
CA ARG A 33 -19.64 -21.27 1.70
C ARG A 33 -19.95 -19.81 1.37
N PHE A 34 -21.16 -19.35 1.62
CA PHE A 34 -21.54 -17.97 1.42
C PHE A 34 -20.67 -17.02 2.27
N VAL A 35 -20.53 -17.31 3.55
CA VAL A 35 -19.64 -16.54 4.45
C VAL A 35 -18.19 -16.59 3.96
N ALA A 36 -17.71 -17.76 3.52
CA ALA A 36 -16.35 -17.92 3.02
C ALA A 36 -16.07 -17.05 1.77
N VAL A 37 -17.03 -16.97 0.83
CA VAL A 37 -16.86 -16.16 -0.40
C VAL A 37 -17.21 -14.69 -0.23
N THR A 38 -18.00 -14.35 0.78
CA THR A 38 -18.39 -12.96 1.08
C THR A 38 -17.52 -12.33 2.14
N ARG A 39 -16.65 -13.10 2.79
CA ARG A 39 -15.70 -12.59 3.75
C ARG A 39 -14.83 -11.53 3.06
N ALA A 40 -14.85 -10.33 3.57
CA ALA A 40 -14.02 -9.26 3.03
C ALA A 40 -12.55 -9.73 2.99
N VAL A 41 -11.91 -9.65 1.81
CA VAL A 41 -10.50 -9.99 1.66
C VAL A 41 -9.70 -9.15 2.65
N PRO A 42 -8.95 -9.77 3.59
CA PRO A 42 -8.26 -9.02 4.63
C PRO A 42 -7.15 -8.15 4.02
N VAL A 43 -7.00 -6.96 4.59
CA VAL A 43 -5.92 -6.03 4.24
C VAL A 43 -5.10 -5.73 5.49
N ILE A 44 -3.77 -5.77 5.34
CA ILE A 44 -2.81 -5.25 6.30
C ILE A 44 -2.21 -3.98 5.68
N ALA A 45 -2.50 -2.83 6.26
CA ALA A 45 -1.99 -1.54 5.81
C ALA A 45 -0.82 -1.09 6.69
N ILE A 46 0.36 -0.90 6.07
CA ILE A 46 1.58 -0.46 6.74
C ILE A 46 1.94 0.93 6.20
N ASP A 47 1.58 1.96 6.94
CA ASP A 47 1.90 3.34 6.61
C ASP A 47 3.14 3.82 7.39
N GLY A 48 3.77 4.87 6.92
CA GLY A 48 4.92 5.45 7.61
C GLY A 48 5.83 6.27 6.71
N PRO A 49 6.83 6.97 7.29
CA PRO A 49 7.71 7.87 6.57
C PRO A 49 8.63 7.13 5.58
N SER A 50 9.34 7.89 4.75
CA SER A 50 10.31 7.33 3.79
C SER A 50 11.48 6.65 4.50
N ALA A 51 12.06 5.62 3.87
CA ALA A 51 13.22 4.86 4.38
C ALA A 51 13.02 4.20 5.77
N SER A 52 11.78 4.09 6.27
CA SER A 52 11.48 3.41 7.54
C SER A 52 11.62 1.88 7.50
N GLY A 53 11.78 1.29 6.31
CA GLY A 53 11.83 -0.17 6.12
C GLY A 53 10.45 -0.81 5.85
N LYS A 54 9.37 -0.03 5.85
CA LYS A 54 8.00 -0.54 5.72
C LYS A 54 7.76 -1.40 4.48
N GLY A 55 8.35 -1.05 3.32
CA GLY A 55 8.21 -1.85 2.09
C GLY A 55 8.82 -3.25 2.23
N THR A 56 10.01 -3.35 2.86
CA THR A 56 10.64 -4.64 3.14
C THR A 56 9.81 -5.47 4.11
N VAL A 57 9.37 -4.85 5.22
CA VAL A 57 8.50 -5.51 6.20
C VAL A 57 7.19 -5.96 5.56
N ALA A 58 6.52 -5.09 4.78
CA ALA A 58 5.26 -5.41 4.12
C ALA A 58 5.41 -6.57 3.13
N MET A 59 6.47 -6.59 2.35
CA MET A 59 6.76 -7.66 1.39
C MET A 59 6.99 -9.00 2.11
N LEU A 60 7.78 -9.02 3.17
CA LEU A 60 8.07 -10.23 3.94
C LEU A 60 6.81 -10.75 4.67
N VAL A 61 6.01 -9.86 5.26
CA VAL A 61 4.71 -10.22 5.86
C VAL A 61 3.77 -10.82 4.81
N ALA A 62 3.73 -10.24 3.60
CA ALA A 62 2.92 -10.78 2.51
C ALA A 62 3.38 -12.19 2.11
N GLN A 63 4.68 -12.42 2.01
CA GLN A 63 5.25 -13.74 1.71
C GLN A 63 4.90 -14.79 2.78
N GLU A 64 5.06 -14.46 4.06
CA GLU A 64 4.75 -15.35 5.19
C GLU A 64 3.25 -15.72 5.25
N LEU A 65 2.37 -14.80 4.88
CA LEU A 65 0.92 -15.03 4.90
C LEU A 65 0.38 -15.60 3.58
N GLY A 66 1.20 -15.67 2.53
CA GLY A 66 0.76 -15.99 1.17
C GLY A 66 -0.20 -14.95 0.60
N PHE A 67 -0.12 -13.69 1.05
CA PHE A 67 -0.96 -12.58 0.61
C PHE A 67 -0.36 -11.88 -0.62
N ASN A 68 -1.23 -11.19 -1.37
CA ASN A 68 -0.77 -10.27 -2.39
C ASN A 68 -0.03 -9.08 -1.76
N TYR A 69 0.85 -8.44 -2.51
CA TYR A 69 1.60 -7.27 -2.06
C TYR A 69 1.37 -6.07 -2.98
N LEU A 70 1.23 -4.88 -2.40
CA LEU A 70 1.18 -3.60 -3.10
C LEU A 70 2.15 -2.60 -2.48
N ASP A 71 3.22 -2.25 -3.20
CA ASP A 71 4.00 -1.02 -2.99
C ASP A 71 3.22 0.14 -3.63
N SER A 72 2.45 0.89 -2.83
CA SER A 72 1.68 2.02 -3.35
C SER A 72 2.58 3.13 -3.89
N GLY A 73 3.75 3.30 -3.31
CA GLY A 73 4.75 4.26 -3.77
C GLY A 73 5.27 3.94 -5.17
N ALA A 74 5.31 2.67 -5.56
CA ALA A 74 5.71 2.27 -6.90
C ALA A 74 4.76 2.81 -7.98
N LEU A 75 3.44 2.85 -7.70
CA LEU A 75 2.48 3.44 -8.65
C LEU A 75 2.76 4.91 -8.94
N TYR A 76 3.10 5.70 -7.92
CA TYR A 76 3.47 7.11 -8.10
C TYR A 76 4.81 7.27 -8.81
N ARG A 77 5.77 6.36 -8.58
CA ARG A 77 7.06 6.35 -9.31
C ARG A 77 6.86 5.98 -10.77
N VAL A 78 6.01 5.00 -11.07
CA VAL A 78 5.66 4.64 -12.46
C VAL A 78 4.97 5.80 -13.16
N LEU A 79 4.06 6.51 -12.46
CA LEU A 79 3.42 7.70 -13.03
C LEU A 79 4.43 8.80 -13.34
N ALA A 80 5.41 9.04 -12.46
CA ALA A 80 6.47 10.02 -12.71
C ALA A 80 7.33 9.64 -13.94
N LEU A 81 7.66 8.35 -14.11
CA LEU A 81 8.35 7.84 -15.28
C LEU A 81 7.51 7.98 -16.55
N ALA A 82 6.23 7.60 -16.49
CA ALA A 82 5.31 7.75 -17.60
C ALA A 82 5.17 9.23 -18.02
N ALA A 83 5.06 10.14 -17.04
CA ALA A 83 5.01 11.58 -17.30
C ALA A 83 6.26 12.07 -18.05
N GLN A 84 7.44 11.62 -17.62
CA GLN A 84 8.70 11.94 -18.31
C GLN A 84 8.71 11.41 -19.75
N ARG A 85 8.28 10.16 -19.98
CA ARG A 85 8.25 9.53 -21.30
C ARG A 85 7.26 10.18 -22.26
N HIS A 86 6.12 10.62 -21.73
CA HIS A 86 5.06 11.28 -22.51
C HIS A 86 5.17 12.83 -22.53
N GLY A 87 6.22 13.42 -21.95
CA GLY A 87 6.42 14.86 -21.95
C GLY A 87 5.37 15.63 -21.11
N VAL A 88 4.76 14.98 -20.12
CA VAL A 88 3.79 15.61 -19.20
C VAL A 88 4.55 16.25 -18.04
N ALA A 89 4.34 17.55 -17.82
CA ALA A 89 5.01 18.25 -16.74
C ALA A 89 4.49 17.78 -15.36
N LEU A 90 5.39 17.65 -14.35
CA LEU A 90 5.03 17.16 -13.02
C LEU A 90 4.12 18.11 -12.22
N ASN A 91 3.84 19.30 -12.72
CA ASN A 91 2.87 20.27 -12.19
C ASN A 91 1.58 20.34 -13.02
N ASP A 92 1.47 19.59 -14.12
CA ASP A 92 0.23 19.46 -14.90
C ASP A 92 -0.68 18.40 -14.26
N GLU A 93 -1.45 18.82 -13.25
CA GLU A 93 -2.33 17.95 -12.49
C GLU A 93 -3.36 17.23 -13.38
N VAL A 94 -3.93 17.92 -14.38
CA VAL A 94 -4.94 17.36 -15.27
C VAL A 94 -4.35 16.31 -16.20
N GLY A 95 -3.20 16.61 -16.81
CA GLY A 95 -2.47 15.69 -17.67
C GLY A 95 -2.02 14.44 -16.91
N LEU A 96 -1.47 14.64 -15.70
CA LEU A 96 -1.03 13.55 -14.83
C LEU A 96 -2.20 12.66 -14.35
N ALA A 97 -3.35 13.24 -14.00
CA ALA A 97 -4.52 12.47 -13.61
C ALA A 97 -5.07 11.63 -14.76
N LYS A 98 -5.10 12.17 -15.99
CA LYS A 98 -5.45 11.39 -17.19
C LYS A 98 -4.46 10.25 -17.40
N LEU A 99 -3.15 10.54 -17.38
CA LEU A 99 -2.10 9.54 -17.54
C LEU A 99 -2.21 8.44 -16.48
N ALA A 100 -2.43 8.77 -15.21
CA ALA A 100 -2.64 7.83 -14.11
C ALA A 100 -3.82 6.88 -14.35
N GLY A 101 -4.90 7.38 -14.97
CA GLY A 101 -6.08 6.59 -15.30
C GLY A 101 -5.84 5.57 -16.42
N PHE A 102 -5.03 5.93 -17.43
CA PHE A 102 -4.87 5.12 -18.65
C PHE A 102 -3.54 4.39 -18.76
N MET A 103 -2.50 4.74 -17.98
CA MET A 103 -1.20 4.08 -18.08
C MET A 103 -1.34 2.55 -17.95
N ALA A 104 -0.77 1.81 -18.89
CA ALA A 104 -0.71 0.36 -18.87
C ALA A 104 0.43 -0.08 -17.95
N VAL A 105 0.12 -0.31 -16.66
CA VAL A 105 1.08 -0.79 -15.67
C VAL A 105 0.69 -2.17 -15.17
N ARG A 106 1.69 -3.06 -15.03
CA ARG A 106 1.54 -4.41 -14.51
C ARG A 106 2.66 -4.70 -13.52
N PHE A 107 2.31 -5.35 -12.42
CA PHE A 107 3.24 -5.83 -11.40
C PHE A 107 3.26 -7.36 -11.45
N GLU A 108 4.43 -7.96 -11.61
CA GLU A 108 4.63 -9.40 -11.62
C GLU A 108 5.77 -9.76 -10.66
N GLY A 109 5.41 -10.15 -9.44
CA GLY A 109 6.37 -10.32 -8.36
C GLY A 109 7.14 -9.01 -8.10
N ALA A 110 8.47 -9.04 -8.26
CA ALA A 110 9.34 -7.87 -8.11
C ALA A 110 9.43 -7.00 -9.38
N ASP A 111 8.90 -7.48 -10.50
CA ASP A 111 8.98 -6.82 -11.79
C ASP A 111 7.86 -5.82 -12.01
N ILE A 112 8.22 -4.67 -12.56
CA ILE A 112 7.29 -3.60 -12.91
C ILE A 112 7.35 -3.40 -14.42
N TRP A 113 6.18 -3.42 -15.04
CA TRP A 113 6.02 -3.24 -16.48
C TRP A 113 5.21 -1.98 -16.75
N LEU A 114 5.69 -1.13 -17.62
CA LEU A 114 4.99 0.06 -18.12
C LEU A 114 4.91 -0.04 -19.64
N GLU A 115 3.69 -0.03 -20.19
CA GLU A 115 3.45 -0.04 -21.64
C GLU A 115 4.15 -1.21 -22.37
N GLY A 116 4.26 -2.35 -21.69
CA GLY A 116 4.89 -3.56 -22.22
C GLY A 116 6.39 -3.66 -22.00
N GLU A 117 7.04 -2.65 -21.45
CA GLU A 117 8.46 -2.63 -21.12
C GLU A 117 8.72 -2.85 -19.62
N LYS A 118 9.79 -3.57 -19.30
CA LYS A 118 10.24 -3.77 -17.92
C LYS A 118 11.02 -2.54 -17.45
N VAL A 119 10.47 -1.86 -16.41
CA VAL A 119 10.96 -0.55 -15.93
C VAL A 119 11.42 -0.56 -14.48
N GLY A 120 11.61 -1.72 -13.87
CA GLY A 120 11.87 -1.84 -12.42
C GLY A 120 13.08 -1.03 -11.94
N ASP A 121 14.16 -0.98 -12.69
CA ASP A 121 15.39 -0.26 -12.31
C ASP A 121 15.21 1.26 -12.46
N GLU A 122 14.59 1.71 -13.56
CA GLU A 122 14.29 3.13 -13.78
C GLU A 122 13.37 3.69 -12.69
N VAL A 123 12.31 2.94 -12.34
CA VAL A 123 11.34 3.31 -11.32
C VAL A 123 11.97 3.42 -9.92
N ARG A 124 13.02 2.65 -9.64
CA ARG A 124 13.76 2.69 -8.37
C ARG A 124 14.79 3.81 -8.30
N GLY A 125 15.04 4.53 -9.39
CA GLY A 125 15.97 5.65 -9.46
C GLY A 125 15.53 6.86 -8.64
N GLU A 126 16.47 7.71 -8.22
CA GLU A 126 16.23 8.91 -7.42
C GLU A 126 15.30 9.92 -8.12
N GLN A 127 15.44 10.07 -9.43
CA GLN A 127 14.61 10.97 -10.23
C GLN A 127 13.12 10.58 -10.15
N CYS A 128 12.82 9.29 -10.31
CA CYS A 128 11.44 8.78 -10.14
C CYS A 128 10.96 8.92 -8.69
N ALA A 129 11.83 8.75 -7.70
CA ALA A 129 11.48 8.92 -6.30
C ALA A 129 11.14 10.38 -5.95
N ALA A 130 11.89 11.34 -6.51
CA ALA A 130 11.61 12.77 -6.36
C ALA A 130 10.31 13.17 -7.07
N GLY A 131 10.13 12.74 -8.33
CA GLY A 131 8.91 12.97 -9.11
C GLY A 131 7.67 12.37 -8.43
N ALA A 132 7.77 11.14 -7.91
CA ALA A 132 6.68 10.51 -7.17
C ALA A 132 6.20 11.34 -5.98
N SER A 133 7.13 11.97 -5.25
CA SER A 133 6.78 12.83 -4.12
C SER A 133 6.03 14.11 -4.56
N GLN A 134 6.32 14.63 -5.74
CA GLN A 134 5.63 15.79 -6.32
C GLN A 134 4.23 15.40 -6.80
N VAL A 135 4.10 14.39 -7.65
CA VAL A 135 2.81 13.98 -8.21
C VAL A 135 1.85 13.41 -7.14
N ALA A 136 2.39 12.82 -6.07
CA ALA A 136 1.58 12.33 -4.94
C ALA A 136 0.97 13.45 -4.08
N ALA A 137 1.39 14.70 -4.24
CA ALA A 137 0.78 15.85 -3.58
C ALA A 137 -0.48 16.37 -4.33
N LEU A 138 -0.70 15.94 -5.58
CA LEU A 138 -1.77 16.42 -6.44
C LEU A 138 -3.08 15.64 -6.19
N PRO A 139 -4.17 16.32 -5.76
CA PRO A 139 -5.43 15.67 -5.40
C PRO A 139 -6.06 14.86 -6.53
N ALA A 140 -6.07 15.38 -7.77
CA ALA A 140 -6.66 14.67 -8.90
C ALA A 140 -5.87 13.40 -9.28
N VAL A 141 -4.54 13.41 -9.14
CA VAL A 141 -3.69 12.23 -9.33
C VAL A 141 -4.02 11.16 -8.30
N ARG A 142 -4.18 11.55 -7.03
CA ARG A 142 -4.55 10.62 -5.95
C ARG A 142 -5.90 9.97 -6.20
N MET A 143 -6.90 10.76 -6.63
CA MET A 143 -8.22 10.25 -7.01
C MET A 143 -8.13 9.25 -8.18
N ALA A 144 -7.36 9.56 -9.21
CA ALA A 144 -7.19 8.67 -10.36
C ALA A 144 -6.53 7.33 -9.99
N LEU A 145 -5.57 7.34 -9.05
CA LEU A 145 -4.88 6.12 -8.61
C LEU A 145 -5.68 5.31 -7.55
N LEU A 146 -6.62 5.93 -6.83
CA LEU A 146 -7.35 5.28 -5.73
C LEU A 146 -8.08 4.01 -6.18
N ALA A 147 -8.83 4.08 -7.26
CA ALA A 147 -9.56 2.93 -7.79
C ALA A 147 -8.57 1.80 -8.18
N ARG A 148 -7.47 2.15 -8.82
CA ARG A 148 -6.42 1.19 -9.19
C ARG A 148 -5.77 0.53 -7.96
N GLN A 149 -5.43 1.27 -6.93
CA GLN A 149 -4.88 0.73 -5.69
C GLN A 149 -5.84 -0.29 -5.07
N ARG A 150 -7.14 0.00 -5.05
CA ARG A 150 -8.17 -0.89 -4.52
C ARG A 150 -8.34 -2.20 -5.30
N THR A 151 -8.01 -2.25 -6.60
CA THR A 151 -8.07 -3.49 -7.39
C THR A 151 -7.05 -4.54 -6.97
N PHE A 152 -6.02 -4.16 -6.19
CA PHE A 152 -5.05 -5.11 -5.64
C PHE A 152 -5.59 -5.94 -4.48
N ARG A 153 -6.72 -5.55 -3.88
CA ARG A 153 -7.39 -6.33 -2.83
C ARG A 153 -8.01 -7.58 -3.42
N ARG A 154 -7.27 -8.67 -3.39
CA ARG A 154 -7.65 -9.98 -3.96
C ARG A 154 -7.36 -11.07 -2.94
N ALA A 155 -8.15 -12.18 -3.00
CA ALA A 155 -7.88 -13.37 -2.19
C ALA A 155 -6.44 -13.89 -2.42
N PRO A 156 -5.80 -14.42 -1.39
CA PRO A 156 -6.31 -14.70 -0.05
C PRO A 156 -6.23 -13.50 0.91
N GLY A 157 -5.57 -12.40 0.53
CA GLY A 157 -5.37 -11.19 1.31
C GLY A 157 -4.44 -10.21 0.61
N LEU A 158 -4.29 -9.02 1.17
CA LEU A 158 -3.40 -7.98 0.70
C LEU A 158 -2.57 -7.41 1.85
N VAL A 159 -1.26 -7.30 1.66
CA VAL A 159 -0.40 -6.42 2.46
C VAL A 159 -0.02 -5.24 1.58
N THR A 160 -0.16 -4.03 2.08
CA THR A 160 0.19 -2.82 1.33
C THR A 160 1.00 -1.87 2.19
N ASP A 161 1.94 -1.18 1.56
CA ASP A 161 2.67 -0.10 2.22
C ASP A 161 2.50 1.24 1.51
N GLY A 162 2.49 2.31 2.32
CA GLY A 162 2.28 3.64 1.79
C GLY A 162 2.44 4.77 2.81
N ARG A 163 1.50 5.74 2.71
CA ARG A 163 1.39 6.91 3.58
C ARG A 163 -0.03 7.08 4.15
N ASP A 164 -1.00 6.50 3.47
CA ASP A 164 -2.42 6.68 3.71
C ASP A 164 -3.23 5.42 3.36
N MET A 165 -2.56 4.28 3.37
CA MET A 165 -3.20 3.01 3.04
C MET A 165 -4.31 2.68 4.04
N GLY A 166 -4.05 2.84 5.33
CA GLY A 166 -5.00 2.55 6.39
C GLY A 166 -6.02 3.68 6.65
N SER A 167 -5.71 4.92 6.25
CA SER A 167 -6.59 6.06 6.50
C SER A 167 -7.52 6.39 5.32
N VAL A 168 -7.07 6.18 4.07
CA VAL A 168 -7.79 6.60 2.86
C VAL A 168 -8.07 5.46 1.89
N VAL A 169 -7.06 4.65 1.55
CA VAL A 169 -7.21 3.64 0.49
C VAL A 169 -8.01 2.44 0.98
N PHE A 170 -7.69 1.92 2.16
CA PHE A 170 -8.33 0.79 2.81
C PHE A 170 -8.70 1.14 4.26
N PRO A 171 -9.66 2.05 4.48
CA PRO A 171 -10.06 2.46 5.83
C PRO A 171 -10.66 1.32 6.66
N ASP A 172 -11.07 0.24 6.00
CA ASP A 172 -11.57 -1.01 6.57
C ASP A 172 -10.49 -2.11 6.65
N ALA A 173 -9.19 -1.76 6.58
CA ALA A 173 -8.11 -2.72 6.74
C ALA A 173 -8.20 -3.46 8.08
N ALA A 174 -8.01 -4.78 8.04
CA ALA A 174 -8.08 -5.64 9.22
C ALA A 174 -6.99 -5.31 10.25
N LEU A 175 -5.82 -4.91 9.78
CA LEU A 175 -4.72 -4.41 10.61
C LEU A 175 -4.16 -3.14 9.98
N LYS A 176 -3.97 -2.11 10.80
CA LYS A 176 -3.28 -0.88 10.43
C LYS A 176 -2.06 -0.70 11.31
N VAL A 177 -0.91 -0.50 10.68
CA VAL A 177 0.37 -0.28 11.36
C VAL A 177 0.97 1.02 10.86
N PHE A 178 1.35 1.89 11.76
CA PHE A 178 2.19 3.05 11.45
C PHE A 178 3.63 2.72 11.83
N LEU A 179 4.45 2.38 10.82
CA LEU A 179 5.83 1.95 11.00
C LEU A 179 6.76 3.14 10.85
N THR A 180 7.51 3.45 11.91
CA THR A 180 8.45 4.57 11.96
C THR A 180 9.85 4.14 12.38
N ALA A 181 10.80 5.03 12.23
CA ALA A 181 12.14 5.00 12.84
C ALA A 181 12.68 6.43 12.88
N SER A 182 13.69 6.70 13.71
CA SER A 182 14.31 8.02 13.78
C SER A 182 14.87 8.46 12.40
N PRO A 183 14.87 9.75 12.08
CA PRO A 183 15.42 10.24 10.80
C PRO A 183 16.87 9.81 10.58
N GLU A 184 17.66 9.75 11.63
CA GLU A 184 19.06 9.36 11.63
C GLU A 184 19.22 7.89 11.19
N VAL A 185 18.50 6.97 11.84
CA VAL A 185 18.50 5.54 11.49
C VAL A 185 18.01 5.32 10.06
N ARG A 186 17.00 6.08 9.62
CA ARG A 186 16.50 6.00 8.24
C ARG A 186 17.54 6.49 7.23
N ALA A 187 18.32 7.53 7.55
CA ALA A 187 19.40 8.02 6.72
C ALA A 187 20.53 6.98 6.61
N GLU A 188 20.89 6.32 7.73
CA GLU A 188 21.87 5.24 7.75
C GLU A 188 21.41 4.03 6.90
N ARG A 189 20.15 3.60 7.04
CA ARG A 189 19.57 2.51 6.25
C ARG A 189 19.63 2.84 4.75
N ARG A 190 19.30 4.07 4.38
CA ARG A 190 19.36 4.53 2.99
C ARG A 190 20.80 4.60 2.47
N TYR A 191 21.71 5.09 3.29
CA TYR A 191 23.14 5.13 2.97
C TYR A 191 23.68 3.72 2.65
N LYS A 192 23.40 2.74 3.53
CA LYS A 192 23.80 1.35 3.31
C LYS A 192 23.26 0.79 1.99
N GLN A 193 21.97 1.01 1.71
CA GLN A 193 21.34 0.57 0.45
C GLN A 193 21.99 1.17 -0.80
N LEU A 194 22.42 2.43 -0.76
CA LEU A 194 23.09 3.08 -1.89
C LEU A 194 24.51 2.54 -2.06
N MET A 195 25.24 2.35 -0.95
CA MET A 195 26.60 1.78 -0.98
C MET A 195 26.60 0.34 -1.52
N GLU A 196 25.62 -0.49 -1.13
CA GLU A 196 25.47 -1.85 -1.67
C GLU A 196 25.20 -1.88 -3.17
N LYS A 197 24.59 -0.83 -3.72
CA LYS A 197 24.39 -0.63 -5.16
C LYS A 197 25.59 0.00 -5.89
N GLY A 198 26.69 0.23 -5.19
CA GLY A 198 27.88 0.88 -5.74
C GLY A 198 27.72 2.38 -6.01
N MET A 199 26.71 3.01 -5.41
CA MET A 199 26.45 4.44 -5.56
C MET A 199 27.08 5.22 -4.39
N SER A 200 27.78 6.33 -4.71
CA SER A 200 28.26 7.25 -3.66
C SER A 200 27.11 8.03 -3.05
N ALA A 201 27.14 8.19 -1.74
CA ALA A 201 26.13 8.95 -1.01
C ALA A 201 26.76 9.72 0.17
N ASN A 202 26.11 10.81 0.60
CA ASN A 202 26.48 11.55 1.78
C ASN A 202 25.35 11.46 2.82
N ILE A 203 25.65 10.98 4.00
CA ILE A 203 24.64 10.72 5.03
C ILE A 203 23.97 12.01 5.54
N ALA A 204 24.68 13.13 5.59
CA ALA A 204 24.11 14.40 6.00
C ALA A 204 23.11 14.94 4.95
N THR A 205 23.42 14.77 3.67
CA THR A 205 22.50 15.10 2.57
C THR A 205 21.27 14.23 2.62
N LEU A 206 21.43 12.92 2.78
CA LEU A 206 20.30 11.97 2.90
C LEU A 206 19.40 12.30 4.09
N LEU A 207 19.98 12.70 5.23
CA LEU A 207 19.18 13.12 6.39
C LEU A 207 18.35 14.37 6.10
N GLN A 208 18.93 15.37 5.42
CA GLN A 208 18.21 16.57 5.02
C GLN A 208 17.06 16.24 4.05
N GLU A 209 17.31 15.41 3.04
CA GLU A 209 16.31 14.97 2.08
C GLU A 209 15.16 14.20 2.74
N ILE A 210 15.47 13.30 3.69
CA ILE A 210 14.50 12.54 4.46
C ILE A 210 13.61 13.51 5.27
N ARG A 211 14.20 14.45 6.00
CA ARG A 211 13.44 15.43 6.78
C ARG A 211 12.55 16.31 5.90
N ALA A 212 13.08 16.82 4.79
CA ALA A 212 12.33 17.63 3.83
C ALA A 212 11.17 16.84 3.19
N ARG A 213 11.35 15.54 2.96
CA ARG A 213 10.30 14.67 2.44
C ARG A 213 9.21 14.40 3.47
N ASP A 214 9.60 14.10 4.71
CA ASP A 214 8.65 13.89 5.81
C ASP A 214 7.79 15.13 6.05
N GLU A 215 8.40 16.31 6.01
CA GLU A 215 7.67 17.58 6.12
C GLU A 215 6.67 17.77 4.99
N ARG A 216 7.07 17.49 3.74
CA ARG A 216 6.13 17.54 2.59
C ARG A 216 5.02 16.52 2.74
N ASP A 217 5.33 15.26 3.13
CA ASP A 217 4.35 14.20 3.28
C ASP A 217 3.34 14.50 4.41
N SER A 218 3.79 15.13 5.51
CA SER A 218 2.94 15.50 6.66
C SER A 218 2.10 16.77 6.42
N ARG A 219 2.58 17.69 5.58
CA ARG A 219 1.88 18.97 5.29
C ARG A 219 0.97 18.91 4.06
N ARG A 220 0.76 17.75 3.44
CA ARG A 220 -0.18 17.61 2.32
C ARG A 220 -1.57 18.04 2.74
N SER A 221 -2.26 18.78 1.85
CA SER A 221 -3.67 19.17 2.05
C SER A 221 -4.62 17.98 1.93
N VAL A 222 -4.22 16.95 1.18
CA VAL A 222 -4.98 15.72 0.98
C VAL A 222 -4.14 14.53 1.42
N ALA A 223 -4.71 13.68 2.27
CA ALA A 223 -4.09 12.47 2.80
C ALA A 223 -2.66 12.73 3.36
N PRO A 224 -2.51 13.59 4.38
CA PRO A 224 -1.23 13.81 5.03
C PRO A 224 -0.70 12.53 5.63
N LEU A 225 0.62 12.41 5.73
CA LEU A 225 1.25 11.33 6.47
C LEU A 225 0.95 11.49 7.97
N GLN A 226 0.07 10.69 8.48
CA GLN A 226 -0.30 10.66 9.89
C GLN A 226 -0.69 9.26 10.33
N GLN A 227 -0.48 8.95 11.59
CA GLN A 227 -0.97 7.72 12.18
C GLN A 227 -2.52 7.76 12.22
N ALA A 228 -3.18 6.78 11.64
CA ALA A 228 -4.63 6.64 11.79
C ALA A 228 -4.97 6.31 13.25
N THR A 229 -6.14 6.74 13.71
CA THR A 229 -6.55 6.61 15.13
C THR A 229 -6.61 5.16 15.62
N ASP A 230 -6.88 4.24 14.70
CA ASP A 230 -6.95 2.80 14.92
C ASP A 230 -5.69 2.04 14.45
N ALA A 231 -4.60 2.76 14.14
CA ALA A 231 -3.33 2.16 13.75
C ALA A 231 -2.40 1.96 14.95
N SER A 232 -1.81 0.78 15.04
CA SER A 232 -0.74 0.49 15.99
C SER A 232 0.54 1.17 15.57
N LEU A 233 1.22 1.87 16.48
CA LEU A 233 2.54 2.42 16.25
C LEU A 233 3.60 1.32 16.39
N LEU A 234 4.49 1.19 15.40
CA LEU A 234 5.64 0.32 15.43
C LEU A 234 6.91 1.15 15.16
N ASP A 235 7.62 1.49 16.22
CA ASP A 235 8.94 2.13 16.11
C ASP A 235 10.01 1.06 15.92
N THR A 236 10.69 1.11 14.77
CA THR A 236 11.73 0.17 14.38
C THR A 236 13.15 0.74 14.53
N THR A 237 13.32 1.82 15.30
CA THR A 237 14.64 2.46 15.51
C THR A 237 15.66 1.44 16.00
N GLU A 238 15.30 0.62 17.00
CA GLU A 238 16.14 -0.41 17.60
C GLU A 238 15.85 -1.84 17.11
N LEU A 239 14.90 -2.00 16.14
CA LEU A 239 14.51 -3.31 15.65
C LEU A 239 15.24 -3.65 14.35
N ASP A 240 15.59 -4.92 14.21
CA ASP A 240 15.95 -5.50 12.94
C ASP A 240 14.69 -5.81 12.08
N ILE A 241 14.92 -6.26 10.84
CA ILE A 241 13.83 -6.54 9.90
C ILE A 241 12.96 -7.69 10.41
N ASP A 242 13.57 -8.76 10.92
CA ASP A 242 12.86 -9.97 11.35
C ASP A 242 11.98 -9.68 12.57
N GLN A 243 12.48 -8.90 13.52
CA GLN A 243 11.72 -8.45 14.69
C GLN A 243 10.52 -7.60 14.26
N ALA A 244 10.70 -6.67 13.32
CA ALA A 244 9.62 -5.85 12.81
C ALA A 244 8.55 -6.69 12.08
N VAL A 245 8.95 -7.66 11.28
CA VAL A 245 8.06 -8.61 10.61
C VAL A 245 7.26 -9.43 11.62
N GLN A 246 7.93 -10.00 12.63
CA GLN A 246 7.28 -10.79 13.67
C GLN A 246 6.29 -9.97 14.51
N ALA A 247 6.58 -8.70 14.78
CA ALA A 247 5.66 -7.79 15.46
C ALA A 247 4.35 -7.59 14.67
N VAL A 248 4.46 -7.37 13.35
CA VAL A 248 3.28 -7.23 12.48
C VAL A 248 2.48 -8.54 12.39
N LEU A 249 3.17 -9.68 12.21
CA LEU A 249 2.53 -11.00 12.14
C LEU A 249 1.80 -11.34 13.43
N THR A 250 2.41 -11.08 14.58
CA THR A 250 1.82 -11.30 15.91
C THR A 250 0.55 -10.44 16.06
N SER A 251 0.63 -9.14 15.74
CA SER A 251 -0.52 -8.25 15.79
C SER A 251 -1.66 -8.73 14.88
N TYR A 252 -1.37 -9.23 13.69
CA TYR A 252 -2.39 -9.76 12.79
C TYR A 252 -3.01 -11.08 13.29
N ARG A 253 -2.20 -11.97 13.88
CA ARG A 253 -2.68 -13.26 14.41
C ARG A 253 -3.60 -13.09 15.63
N THR A 254 -3.40 -12.04 16.42
CA THR A 254 -4.26 -11.75 17.59
C THR A 254 -5.64 -11.19 17.21
N LEU A 255 -5.85 -10.77 15.95
CA LEU A 255 -7.15 -10.31 15.45
C LEU A 255 -8.05 -11.44 14.92
N LYS A 256 -7.52 -12.65 14.81
CA LYS A 256 -8.25 -13.84 14.35
C LYS A 256 -8.80 -14.65 15.50
#